data_2ba2955a020c9116a8a874fe3e9db82e
#
_entry.id   2ba2955a020c9116a8a874fe3e9db82e
#
_cell.length_a   1.000
_cell.length_b   1.000
_cell.length_c   1.000
_cell.angle_alpha   90.00
_cell.angle_beta   90.00
_cell.angle_gamma   90.00
#
_symmetry.space_group_name_H-M   'P 1'
#
loop_
_entity.id
_entity.type
_entity.pdbx_description
1 polymer ?
#
loop_
_entity_poly.entity_id
_entity_poly.type
_entity_poly.pdbx_seq_one_letter_code
_entity_poly.pdbx_strand_id
1 'polypeptide(L)'
;MSASKQTAFDYIDEKSGVITDVSDKIWDYAELSLREYKSGELYAKVLKEEGFTVEHPFDNIETAFRASYGSGKPVIGILAEYDALTGLSQIAGSETRKELVADGNGHGCGHNLLGAGSMAAAFAIKKYLEEKGEGSGKVILYGCPGEEGAATKAFMARDGVFAECDAALTWHPGNVNQVTSGTCNTCIQTEYKFTGVASHAAGAPDKGRSALDAVELMNIGVQFLREHMPDRARIHYSITDAGGDSPNVVQPKAQVLYMVRSIWVKDALELQERVDRIALAASMMTDTKMEKKFIDGCSNTVPNKVLESLMWDNFNDLGVCHYTEEELKYAKALYDSVEMKSDKLPGDATEDSSDIYEYVDEKSKHGTTPMNEFLVPYLYYEKPRMGSTDVGDVSWCIPTAQINTSTFPAQAPGHSWQNVSCGRTSIAHKNMLLAGKVIAATAIDLMEKPDVLQAAKDEFNKKMKRYGGYTCPVPQGAVPVIPGEKM
;
A
#
# COMPACT_ATOMS: atom_id res chain seq x y z
N MET A 1 -0.52 -26.72 16.13
CA MET A 1 -1.36 -26.38 14.95
C MET A 1 -2.66 -27.20 15.01
N SER A 2 -3.87 -26.60 14.79
CA SER A 2 -5.15 -27.33 14.81
C SER A 2 -5.38 -28.10 13.48
N ALA A 3 -6.22 -29.16 13.51
CA ALA A 3 -6.58 -29.90 12.30
C ALA A 3 -7.25 -28.98 11.25
N SER A 4 -8.10 -28.06 11.68
CA SER A 4 -8.78 -27.09 10.79
C SER A 4 -7.78 -26.20 10.04
N LYS A 5 -6.72 -25.73 10.72
CA LYS A 5 -5.65 -24.96 10.08
C LYS A 5 -4.89 -25.81 9.07
N GLN A 6 -4.60 -27.07 9.41
CA GLN A 6 -3.87 -27.95 8.48
C GLN A 6 -4.66 -28.17 7.19
N THR A 7 -5.96 -28.48 7.27
CA THR A 7 -6.81 -28.61 6.06
C THR A 7 -6.80 -27.33 5.22
N ALA A 8 -6.86 -26.16 5.85
CA ALA A 8 -6.80 -24.87 5.16
C ALA A 8 -5.46 -24.66 4.45
N PHE A 9 -4.35 -25.09 5.06
CA PHE A 9 -3.01 -25.00 4.44
C PHE A 9 -2.84 -26.00 3.29
N ASP A 10 -3.29 -27.23 3.47
CA ASP A 10 -3.26 -28.25 2.41
C ASP A 10 -4.06 -27.77 1.18
N TYR A 11 -5.14 -27.01 1.40
CA TYR A 11 -5.92 -26.44 0.29
C TYR A 11 -5.17 -25.31 -0.43
N ILE A 12 -4.39 -24.47 0.26
CA ILE A 12 -3.49 -23.51 -0.40
C ILE A 12 -2.45 -24.27 -1.25
N ASP A 13 -1.89 -25.34 -0.73
CA ASP A 13 -0.90 -26.12 -1.45
C ASP A 13 -1.50 -26.84 -2.67
N GLU A 14 -2.71 -27.37 -2.56
CA GLU A 14 -3.49 -27.92 -3.68
C GLU A 14 -3.77 -26.87 -4.77
N LYS A 15 -4.14 -25.68 -4.38
CA LYS A 15 -4.47 -24.56 -5.27
C LYS A 15 -3.27 -23.72 -5.70
N SER A 16 -2.07 -24.05 -5.26
CA SER A 16 -0.86 -23.25 -5.49
C SER A 16 -0.62 -22.91 -6.96
N GLY A 17 -0.90 -23.86 -7.86
CA GLY A 17 -0.77 -23.63 -9.30
C GLY A 17 -1.70 -22.54 -9.82
N VAL A 18 -2.97 -22.50 -9.37
CA VAL A 18 -3.94 -21.46 -9.76
C VAL A 18 -3.53 -20.11 -9.17
N ILE A 19 -3.12 -20.08 -7.90
CA ILE A 19 -2.73 -18.87 -7.20
C ILE A 19 -1.50 -18.25 -7.87
N THR A 20 -0.50 -19.07 -8.19
CA THR A 20 0.72 -18.63 -8.87
C THR A 20 0.42 -18.12 -10.29
N ASP A 21 -0.45 -18.81 -11.05
CA ASP A 21 -0.85 -18.40 -12.41
C ASP A 21 -1.55 -17.03 -12.39
N VAL A 22 -2.39 -16.76 -11.39
CA VAL A 22 -3.02 -15.44 -11.21
C VAL A 22 -1.97 -14.37 -10.94
N SER A 23 -1.05 -14.61 -10.01
CA SER A 23 0.04 -13.67 -9.71
C SER A 23 0.88 -13.38 -10.96
N ASP A 24 1.27 -14.41 -11.70
CA ASP A 24 2.11 -14.29 -12.90
C ASP A 24 1.42 -13.53 -14.02
N LYS A 25 0.10 -13.75 -14.23
CA LYS A 25 -0.69 -13.00 -15.21
C LYS A 25 -0.81 -11.53 -14.85
N ILE A 26 -1.04 -11.22 -13.58
CA ILE A 26 -1.09 -9.84 -13.10
C ILE A 26 0.27 -9.17 -13.26
N TRP A 27 1.36 -9.89 -12.96
CA TRP A 27 2.71 -9.43 -13.24
C TRP A 27 2.92 -9.09 -14.73
N ASP A 28 2.42 -9.94 -15.63
CA ASP A 28 2.49 -9.72 -17.09
C ASP A 28 1.61 -8.53 -17.54
N TYR A 29 0.46 -8.31 -16.91
CA TYR A 29 -0.42 -7.18 -17.25
C TYR A 29 0.21 -5.84 -16.87
N ALA A 30 0.86 -5.76 -15.71
CA ALA A 30 1.52 -4.58 -15.17
C ALA A 30 0.68 -3.30 -15.34
N GLU A 31 -0.59 -3.38 -14.97
CA GLU A 31 -1.56 -2.29 -15.10
C GLU A 31 -1.37 -1.27 -13.99
N LEU A 32 -1.43 0.01 -14.33
CA LEU A 32 -1.26 1.11 -13.37
C LEU A 32 -2.53 1.36 -12.56
N SER A 33 -2.38 2.11 -11.47
CA SER A 33 -3.47 2.51 -10.56
C SER A 33 -4.73 2.98 -11.30
N LEU A 34 -5.88 2.41 -10.96
CA LEU A 34 -7.21 2.60 -11.57
C LEU A 34 -7.32 2.20 -13.06
N ARG A 35 -6.35 1.46 -13.58
CA ARG A 35 -6.34 0.89 -14.93
C ARG A 35 -6.17 -0.63 -14.90
N GLU A 36 -6.36 -1.25 -13.74
CA GLU A 36 -6.19 -2.69 -13.49
C GLU A 36 -7.40 -3.50 -14.00
N TYR A 37 -7.88 -3.20 -15.20
CA TYR A 37 -9.07 -3.82 -15.78
C TYR A 37 -8.93 -5.33 -15.91
N LYS A 38 -7.83 -5.80 -16.51
CA LYS A 38 -7.58 -7.23 -16.73
C LYS A 38 -7.35 -7.96 -15.40
N SER A 39 -6.66 -7.30 -14.48
CA SER A 39 -6.37 -7.84 -13.16
C SER A 39 -7.65 -8.00 -12.34
N GLY A 40 -8.51 -6.97 -12.28
CA GLY A 40 -9.82 -7.03 -11.61
C GLY A 40 -10.74 -8.10 -12.21
N GLU A 41 -10.84 -8.17 -13.56
CA GLU A 41 -11.61 -9.19 -14.26
C GLU A 41 -11.08 -10.61 -13.97
N LEU A 42 -9.75 -10.80 -13.93
CA LEU A 42 -9.13 -12.09 -13.65
C LEU A 42 -9.46 -12.55 -12.23
N TYR A 43 -9.33 -11.68 -11.22
CA TYR A 43 -9.74 -11.99 -9.85
C TYR A 43 -11.24 -12.33 -9.79
N ALA A 44 -12.09 -11.50 -10.36
CA ALA A 44 -13.54 -11.72 -10.35
C ALA A 44 -13.91 -13.07 -10.98
N LYS A 45 -13.25 -13.46 -12.06
CA LYS A 45 -13.45 -14.75 -12.73
C LYS A 45 -13.02 -15.91 -11.82
N VAL A 46 -11.77 -15.90 -11.36
CA VAL A 46 -11.19 -17.01 -10.56
C VAL A 46 -11.97 -17.20 -9.25
N LEU A 47 -12.35 -16.12 -8.59
CA LEU A 47 -13.14 -16.16 -7.36
C LEU A 47 -14.56 -16.71 -7.59
N LYS A 48 -15.21 -16.38 -8.72
CA LYS A 48 -16.50 -16.99 -9.09
C LYS A 48 -16.37 -18.49 -9.36
N GLU A 49 -15.33 -18.89 -10.08
CA GLU A 49 -15.04 -20.30 -10.36
C GLU A 49 -14.76 -21.09 -9.07
N GLU A 50 -14.14 -20.43 -8.06
CA GLU A 50 -13.92 -20.99 -6.74
C GLU A 50 -15.18 -20.99 -5.85
N GLY A 51 -16.29 -20.40 -6.28
CA GLY A 51 -17.59 -20.42 -5.58
C GLY A 51 -17.84 -19.24 -4.64
N PHE A 52 -17.09 -18.14 -4.77
CA PHE A 52 -17.40 -16.89 -4.07
C PHE A 52 -18.55 -16.14 -4.74
N THR A 53 -19.33 -15.41 -3.94
CA THR A 53 -20.22 -14.37 -4.44
C THR A 53 -19.39 -13.13 -4.73
N VAL A 54 -19.34 -12.70 -6.00
CA VAL A 54 -18.45 -11.62 -6.47
C VAL A 54 -19.24 -10.46 -7.03
N GLU A 55 -18.95 -9.28 -6.53
CA GLU A 55 -19.37 -7.97 -7.04
C GLU A 55 -18.16 -7.32 -7.74
N HIS A 56 -18.29 -7.00 -9.03
CA HIS A 56 -17.29 -6.33 -9.86
C HIS A 56 -18.00 -5.66 -11.05
N PRO A 57 -17.87 -4.34 -11.29
CA PRO A 57 -17.19 -3.34 -10.43
C PRO A 57 -17.78 -3.21 -9.03
N PHE A 58 -17.02 -2.59 -8.11
CA PHE A 58 -17.46 -2.42 -6.73
C PHE A 58 -17.18 -0.99 -6.22
N ASP A 59 -18.09 -0.46 -5.39
CA ASP A 59 -18.01 0.85 -4.75
C ASP A 59 -17.76 2.01 -5.74
N ASN A 60 -18.36 1.96 -6.92
CA ASN A 60 -18.18 2.90 -8.04
C ASN A 60 -16.71 3.03 -8.52
N ILE A 61 -15.86 2.06 -8.20
CA ILE A 61 -14.50 1.95 -8.70
C ILE A 61 -14.47 0.80 -9.72
N GLU A 62 -14.19 1.13 -10.97
CA GLU A 62 -14.36 0.22 -12.11
C GLU A 62 -13.49 -1.04 -12.01
N THR A 63 -12.30 -0.92 -11.44
CA THR A 63 -11.33 -2.01 -11.30
C THR A 63 -11.41 -2.72 -9.95
N ALA A 64 -12.22 -2.22 -8.99
CA ALA A 64 -12.40 -2.82 -7.68
C ALA A 64 -13.37 -4.02 -7.71
N PHE A 65 -13.20 -4.95 -6.77
CA PHE A 65 -14.12 -6.04 -6.54
C PHE A 65 -14.33 -6.34 -5.06
N ARG A 66 -15.42 -7.01 -4.76
CA ARG A 66 -15.72 -7.60 -3.45
C ARG A 66 -16.15 -9.06 -3.66
N ALA A 67 -15.47 -9.98 -3.01
CA ALA A 67 -15.77 -11.40 -3.08
C ALA A 67 -16.03 -11.95 -1.68
N SER A 68 -17.17 -12.60 -1.47
CA SER A 68 -17.56 -13.09 -0.14
C SER A 68 -17.95 -14.55 -0.15
N TYR A 69 -17.65 -15.26 0.96
CA TYR A 69 -18.06 -16.62 1.21
C TYR A 69 -18.42 -16.83 2.68
N GLY A 70 -19.42 -17.70 2.92
CA GLY A 70 -19.93 -18.02 4.26
C GLY A 70 -21.01 -17.05 4.74
N SER A 71 -21.52 -17.31 5.94
CA SER A 71 -22.56 -16.53 6.58
C SER A 71 -22.39 -16.51 8.11
N GLY A 72 -22.99 -15.52 8.77
CA GLY A 72 -22.89 -15.36 10.22
C GLY A 72 -21.69 -14.49 10.64
N LYS A 73 -21.26 -14.71 11.87
CA LYS A 73 -20.18 -13.97 12.51
C LYS A 73 -19.09 -14.92 13.04
N PRO A 74 -17.83 -14.48 13.09
CA PRO A 74 -17.35 -13.16 12.70
C PRO A 74 -17.22 -12.99 11.19
N VAL A 75 -17.13 -11.73 10.73
CA VAL A 75 -16.81 -11.37 9.34
C VAL A 75 -15.36 -10.88 9.29
N ILE A 76 -14.52 -11.57 8.55
CA ILE A 76 -13.10 -11.22 8.39
C ILE A 76 -12.87 -10.66 7.00
N GLY A 77 -12.40 -9.41 6.93
CA GLY A 77 -11.96 -8.76 5.71
C GLY A 77 -10.52 -9.11 5.38
N ILE A 78 -10.23 -9.33 4.10
CA ILE A 78 -8.87 -9.48 3.58
C ILE A 78 -8.68 -8.46 2.47
N LEU A 79 -7.54 -7.77 2.46
CA LEU A 79 -7.27 -6.71 1.50
C LEU A 79 -6.33 -7.25 0.41
N ALA A 80 -6.63 -6.95 -0.85
CA ALA A 80 -5.85 -7.34 -2.02
C ALA A 80 -5.52 -6.11 -2.87
N GLU A 81 -4.26 -5.90 -3.18
CA GLU A 81 -3.75 -4.85 -4.07
C GLU A 81 -3.17 -5.51 -5.32
N TYR A 82 -3.18 -4.80 -6.47
CA TYR A 82 -2.74 -5.38 -7.75
C TYR A 82 -2.32 -4.35 -8.80
N ASP A 83 -2.06 -3.11 -8.41
CA ASP A 83 -1.55 -2.07 -9.29
C ASP A 83 -0.02 -2.13 -9.43
N ALA A 84 0.48 -1.69 -10.59
CA ALA A 84 1.89 -1.63 -10.95
C ALA A 84 2.40 -0.19 -10.97
N LEU A 85 3.71 -0.05 -11.12
CA LEU A 85 4.44 1.22 -11.20
C LEU A 85 4.96 1.47 -12.61
N THR A 86 4.94 2.75 -13.01
CA THR A 86 5.46 3.17 -14.32
C THR A 86 6.99 3.06 -14.41
N GLY A 87 7.52 2.75 -15.60
CA GLY A 87 8.95 2.77 -15.89
C GLY A 87 9.77 1.65 -15.23
N LEU A 88 9.11 0.62 -14.71
CA LEU A 88 9.75 -0.49 -14.01
C LEU A 88 9.66 -1.84 -14.76
N SER A 89 9.39 -1.81 -16.07
CA SER A 89 9.41 -3.03 -16.87
C SER A 89 10.73 -3.77 -16.74
N GLN A 90 10.69 -5.09 -16.52
CA GLN A 90 11.86 -5.92 -16.25
C GLN A 90 11.60 -7.36 -16.71
N ILE A 91 12.62 -8.04 -17.21
CA ILE A 91 12.54 -9.48 -17.47
C ILE A 91 12.57 -10.24 -16.14
N ALA A 92 11.60 -11.13 -15.93
CA ALA A 92 11.54 -11.99 -14.76
C ALA A 92 12.77 -12.90 -14.64
N GLY A 93 13.29 -13.07 -13.41
CA GLY A 93 14.44 -13.94 -13.13
C GLY A 93 15.77 -13.44 -13.69
N SER A 94 15.85 -12.19 -14.22
CA SER A 94 17.09 -11.62 -14.71
C SER A 94 17.95 -11.11 -13.55
N GLU A 95 19.23 -11.43 -13.56
CA GLU A 95 20.22 -10.95 -12.60
C GLU A 95 20.68 -9.50 -12.89
N THR A 96 20.24 -8.92 -14.00
CA THR A 96 20.62 -7.58 -14.45
C THR A 96 19.40 -6.78 -14.88
N ARG A 97 19.48 -5.44 -14.81
CA ARG A 97 18.43 -4.57 -15.32
C ARG A 97 18.27 -4.79 -16.82
N LYS A 98 17.10 -5.26 -17.23
CA LYS A 98 16.76 -5.50 -18.61
C LYS A 98 15.26 -5.38 -18.81
N GLU A 99 14.82 -4.34 -19.46
CA GLU A 99 13.41 -4.09 -19.73
C GLU A 99 12.81 -5.19 -20.61
N LEU A 100 11.61 -5.65 -20.25
CA LEU A 100 10.79 -6.54 -21.09
C LEU A 100 10.10 -5.72 -22.18
N VAL A 101 9.59 -4.55 -21.83
CA VAL A 101 8.96 -3.56 -22.71
C VAL A 101 9.65 -2.23 -22.44
N ALA A 102 10.13 -1.56 -23.48
CA ALA A 102 10.79 -0.26 -23.36
C ALA A 102 9.86 0.76 -22.69
N ASP A 103 10.37 1.44 -21.67
CA ASP A 103 9.61 2.40 -20.83
C ASP A 103 8.30 1.84 -20.23
N GLY A 104 8.16 0.50 -20.19
CA GLY A 104 6.97 -0.18 -19.69
C GLY A 104 6.86 -0.19 -18.17
N ASN A 105 5.74 -0.70 -17.67
CA ASN A 105 5.42 -0.78 -16.25
C ASN A 105 5.92 -2.09 -15.63
N GLY A 106 5.95 -2.15 -14.28
CA GLY A 106 6.30 -3.37 -13.55
C GLY A 106 5.88 -3.33 -12.09
N HIS A 107 5.67 -4.49 -11.50
CA HIS A 107 5.28 -4.65 -10.10
C HIS A 107 6.47 -4.48 -9.14
N GLY A 108 6.99 -3.25 -9.04
CA GLY A 108 8.13 -2.92 -8.17
C GLY A 108 7.80 -2.95 -6.68
N CYS A 109 6.53 -2.84 -6.31
CA CYS A 109 6.02 -3.03 -4.95
C CYS A 109 5.56 -4.48 -4.68
N GLY A 110 5.34 -5.28 -5.73
CA GLY A 110 4.94 -6.68 -5.62
C GLY A 110 3.45 -6.89 -5.40
N HIS A 111 2.60 -5.96 -5.80
CA HIS A 111 1.14 -6.08 -5.62
C HIS A 111 0.53 -7.25 -6.42
N ASN A 112 1.18 -7.74 -7.49
CA ASN A 112 0.81 -9.00 -8.12
C ASN A 112 0.83 -10.19 -7.13
N LEU A 113 1.81 -10.20 -6.22
CA LEU A 113 1.94 -11.21 -5.17
C LEU A 113 0.98 -10.93 -4.02
N LEU A 114 0.84 -9.64 -3.62
CA LEU A 114 -0.02 -9.23 -2.52
C LEU A 114 -1.47 -9.69 -2.75
N GLY A 115 -2.03 -9.36 -3.89
CA GLY A 115 -3.40 -9.76 -4.23
C GLY A 115 -3.58 -11.27 -4.29
N ALA A 116 -2.63 -11.99 -4.91
CA ALA A 116 -2.72 -13.45 -5.05
C ALA A 116 -2.52 -14.19 -3.70
N GLY A 117 -1.64 -13.70 -2.82
CA GLY A 117 -1.48 -14.24 -1.46
C GLY A 117 -2.72 -13.98 -0.59
N SER A 118 -3.34 -12.81 -0.73
CA SER A 118 -4.64 -12.49 -0.11
C SER A 118 -5.76 -13.39 -0.61
N MET A 119 -5.79 -13.70 -1.93
CA MET A 119 -6.71 -14.67 -2.52
C MET A 119 -6.46 -16.09 -1.98
N ALA A 120 -5.21 -16.50 -1.81
CA ALA A 120 -4.86 -17.78 -1.20
C ALA A 120 -5.44 -17.92 0.21
N ALA A 121 -5.32 -16.85 1.03
CA ALA A 121 -5.93 -16.82 2.36
C ALA A 121 -7.46 -16.96 2.29
N ALA A 122 -8.11 -16.25 1.38
CA ALA A 122 -9.56 -16.35 1.19
C ALA A 122 -10.00 -17.76 0.80
N PHE A 123 -9.26 -18.44 -0.08
CA PHE A 123 -9.50 -19.84 -0.45
C PHE A 123 -9.41 -20.78 0.76
N ALA A 124 -8.38 -20.62 1.57
CA ALA A 124 -8.17 -21.43 2.76
C ALA A 124 -9.28 -21.23 3.79
N ILE A 125 -9.71 -19.98 4.02
CA ILE A 125 -10.80 -19.66 4.95
C ILE A 125 -12.13 -20.20 4.41
N LYS A 126 -12.38 -20.09 3.09
CA LYS A 126 -13.53 -20.72 2.46
C LYS A 126 -13.57 -22.21 2.75
N LYS A 127 -12.44 -22.91 2.55
CA LYS A 127 -12.34 -24.35 2.81
C LYS A 127 -12.65 -24.68 4.28
N TYR A 128 -12.14 -23.88 5.22
CA TYR A 128 -12.49 -23.99 6.63
C TYR A 128 -13.98 -23.80 6.89
N LEU A 129 -14.61 -22.78 6.29
CA LEU A 129 -16.05 -22.51 6.46
C LEU A 129 -16.94 -23.61 5.86
N GLU A 130 -16.52 -24.23 4.75
CA GLU A 130 -17.19 -25.41 4.19
C GLU A 130 -17.25 -26.58 5.17
N GLU A 131 -16.17 -26.82 5.92
CA GLU A 131 -16.12 -27.87 6.92
C GLU A 131 -16.92 -27.56 8.19
N LYS A 132 -16.97 -26.27 8.58
CA LYS A 132 -17.70 -25.84 9.79
C LYS A 132 -19.22 -25.71 9.56
N GLY A 133 -19.63 -25.47 8.34
CA GLY A 133 -21.03 -25.33 7.96
C GLY A 133 -21.57 -23.89 8.06
N GLU A 134 -22.85 -23.76 7.70
CA GLU A 134 -23.55 -22.47 7.64
C GLU A 134 -23.59 -21.76 9.02
N GLY A 135 -23.40 -20.44 9.01
CA GLY A 135 -23.46 -19.60 10.20
C GLY A 135 -22.16 -19.53 11.00
N SER A 136 -21.09 -20.25 10.60
CA SER A 136 -19.81 -20.31 11.33
C SER A 136 -18.88 -19.11 11.13
N GLY A 137 -19.23 -18.19 10.23
CA GLY A 137 -18.47 -16.98 9.91
C GLY A 137 -18.52 -16.64 8.42
N LYS A 138 -17.90 -15.52 8.07
CA LYS A 138 -17.83 -15.01 6.72
C LYS A 138 -16.44 -14.47 6.40
N VAL A 139 -15.94 -14.73 5.23
CA VAL A 139 -14.75 -14.07 4.68
C VAL A 139 -15.14 -13.15 3.54
N ILE A 140 -14.50 -11.98 3.46
CA ILE A 140 -14.64 -11.03 2.37
C ILE A 140 -13.25 -10.67 1.88
N LEU A 141 -12.96 -10.95 0.63
CA LEU A 141 -11.78 -10.45 -0.07
C LEU A 141 -12.16 -9.16 -0.80
N TYR A 142 -11.53 -8.06 -0.44
CA TYR A 142 -11.67 -6.77 -1.09
C TYR A 142 -10.53 -6.56 -2.07
N GLY A 143 -10.87 -6.40 -3.35
CA GLY A 143 -9.93 -5.93 -4.37
C GLY A 143 -9.85 -4.42 -4.33
N CYS A 144 -8.70 -3.93 -3.89
CA CYS A 144 -8.41 -2.53 -3.63
C CYS A 144 -7.39 -2.04 -4.67
N PRO A 145 -7.84 -1.55 -5.85
CA PRO A 145 -6.96 -1.03 -6.89
C PRO A 145 -6.33 0.30 -6.47
N GLY A 146 -5.24 0.69 -7.12
CA GLY A 146 -4.72 2.05 -7.06
C GLY A 146 -4.11 2.45 -5.72
N GLU A 147 -3.44 1.56 -5.00
CA GLU A 147 -2.73 1.90 -3.76
C GLU A 147 -1.63 2.94 -4.02
N GLU A 148 -0.87 2.78 -5.11
CA GLU A 148 0.32 3.57 -5.46
C GLU A 148 0.03 5.01 -5.91
N GLY A 149 -1.21 5.35 -6.20
CA GLY A 149 -1.48 6.71 -6.70
C GLY A 149 -2.92 7.17 -6.67
N ALA A 150 -3.83 6.41 -6.03
CA ALA A 150 -5.24 6.79 -5.90
C ALA A 150 -5.78 6.57 -4.49
N ALA A 151 -5.09 5.78 -3.65
CA ALA A 151 -5.46 5.50 -2.26
C ALA A 151 -6.93 5.06 -2.11
N THR A 152 -7.39 4.08 -2.91
CA THR A 152 -8.82 3.75 -3.02
C THR A 152 -9.43 3.20 -1.74
N LYS A 153 -8.62 2.56 -0.85
CA LYS A 153 -9.12 2.11 0.46
C LYS A 153 -9.60 3.28 1.33
N ALA A 154 -9.04 4.49 1.15
CA ALA A 154 -9.53 5.68 1.84
C ALA A 154 -10.92 6.12 1.33
N PHE A 155 -11.20 5.99 0.03
CA PHE A 155 -12.53 6.21 -0.53
C PHE A 155 -13.53 5.16 -0.06
N MET A 156 -13.15 3.88 -0.11
CA MET A 156 -13.96 2.77 0.41
C MET A 156 -14.27 2.93 1.91
N ALA A 157 -13.28 3.37 2.71
CA ALA A 157 -13.47 3.65 4.13
C ALA A 157 -14.44 4.81 4.38
N ARG A 158 -14.32 5.91 3.59
CA ARG A 158 -15.27 7.03 3.61
C ARG A 158 -16.72 6.56 3.34
N ASP A 159 -16.86 5.64 2.38
CA ASP A 159 -18.17 5.15 1.93
C ASP A 159 -18.71 4.00 2.81
N GLY A 160 -17.96 3.63 3.87
CA GLY A 160 -18.40 2.68 4.89
C GLY A 160 -18.28 1.21 4.50
N VAL A 161 -17.51 0.89 3.45
CA VAL A 161 -17.36 -0.46 2.87
C VAL A 161 -16.93 -1.48 3.92
N PHE A 162 -16.06 -1.10 4.86
CA PHE A 162 -15.50 -2.03 5.84
C PHE A 162 -16.36 -2.23 7.10
N ALA A 163 -17.47 -1.51 7.24
CA ALA A 163 -18.29 -1.50 8.46
C ALA A 163 -18.93 -2.86 8.80
N GLU A 164 -19.10 -3.76 7.82
CA GLU A 164 -19.63 -5.12 8.08
C GLU A 164 -18.60 -6.06 8.71
N CYS A 165 -17.29 -5.77 8.58
CA CYS A 165 -16.21 -6.62 9.07
C CYS A 165 -15.95 -6.42 10.56
N ASP A 166 -15.57 -7.52 11.21
CA ASP A 166 -15.17 -7.53 12.61
C ASP A 166 -13.67 -7.29 12.81
N ALA A 167 -12.87 -7.63 11.80
CA ALA A 167 -11.44 -7.35 11.69
C ALA A 167 -11.00 -7.40 10.22
N ALA A 168 -9.87 -6.77 9.88
CA ALA A 168 -9.20 -6.91 8.60
C ALA A 168 -7.78 -7.43 8.76
N LEU A 169 -7.35 -8.27 7.82
CA LEU A 169 -6.01 -8.81 7.76
C LEU A 169 -5.42 -8.56 6.37
N THR A 170 -4.14 -8.24 6.33
CA THR A 170 -3.41 -8.05 5.08
C THR A 170 -1.95 -8.44 5.24
N TRP A 171 -1.20 -8.37 4.16
CA TRP A 171 0.23 -8.57 4.14
C TRP A 171 0.87 -7.66 3.10
N HIS A 172 2.18 -7.54 3.12
CA HIS A 172 2.90 -6.83 2.08
C HIS A 172 4.20 -7.57 1.72
N PRO A 173 4.51 -7.75 0.42
CA PRO A 173 5.80 -8.24 -0.03
C PRO A 173 6.93 -7.35 0.48
N GLY A 174 8.02 -7.96 0.93
CA GLY A 174 9.15 -7.22 1.46
C GLY A 174 10.44 -8.01 1.38
N ASN A 175 11.45 -7.54 2.08
CA ASN A 175 12.74 -8.22 2.19
C ASN A 175 12.99 -8.80 3.60
N VAL A 176 11.95 -8.86 4.43
CA VAL A 176 12.02 -9.35 5.81
C VAL A 176 10.71 -10.02 6.22
N ASN A 177 10.80 -11.05 7.07
CA ASN A 177 9.62 -11.66 7.70
C ASN A 177 9.38 -10.98 9.04
N GLN A 178 8.23 -10.32 9.19
CA GLN A 178 7.85 -9.61 10.41
C GLN A 178 6.36 -9.38 10.49
N VAL A 179 5.86 -9.13 11.70
CA VAL A 179 4.56 -8.46 11.89
C VAL A 179 4.79 -6.97 11.92
N THR A 180 4.05 -6.26 11.11
CA THR A 180 4.11 -4.80 11.03
C THR A 180 3.41 -4.18 12.24
N SER A 181 4.12 -3.37 13.01
CA SER A 181 3.58 -2.57 14.14
C SER A 181 3.84 -1.08 13.93
N GLY A 182 3.31 -0.25 14.81
CA GLY A 182 3.48 1.20 14.73
C GLY A 182 2.50 1.89 13.80
N THR A 183 2.70 3.21 13.61
CA THR A 183 1.90 4.02 12.69
C THR A 183 2.73 4.43 11.47
N CYS A 184 2.07 4.83 10.38
CA CYS A 184 2.70 5.44 9.21
C CYS A 184 2.31 6.92 9.11
N ASN A 185 2.70 7.61 8.04
CA ASN A 185 2.28 8.97 7.80
C ASN A 185 0.94 9.03 7.07
N THR A 186 0.11 9.98 7.45
CA THR A 186 -0.96 10.51 6.60
C THR A 186 -0.34 11.21 5.40
N CYS A 187 -0.94 11.10 4.22
CA CYS A 187 -0.63 11.95 3.09
C CYS A 187 -1.90 12.51 2.44
N ILE A 188 -1.76 13.69 1.81
CA ILE A 188 -2.81 14.34 1.02
C ILE A 188 -2.16 14.89 -0.23
N GLN A 189 -2.67 14.54 -1.41
CA GLN A 189 -2.24 15.07 -2.68
C GLN A 189 -3.28 16.02 -3.28
N THR A 190 -2.81 17.18 -3.70
CA THR A 190 -3.65 18.22 -4.30
C THR A 190 -2.94 18.85 -5.50
N GLU A 191 -3.59 18.92 -6.63
CA GLU A 191 -3.11 19.62 -7.81
C GLU A 191 -3.67 21.05 -7.83
N TYR A 192 -2.80 22.02 -8.13
CA TYR A 192 -3.17 23.42 -8.33
C TYR A 192 -2.88 23.82 -9.76
N LYS A 193 -3.89 24.33 -10.42
CA LYS A 193 -3.82 24.88 -11.77
C LYS A 193 -4.00 26.38 -11.74
N PHE A 194 -3.07 27.08 -12.35
CA PHE A 194 -3.16 28.55 -12.53
C PHE A 194 -3.45 28.87 -13.98
N THR A 195 -4.34 29.84 -14.20
CA THR A 195 -4.72 30.33 -15.52
C THR A 195 -4.52 31.84 -15.57
N GLY A 196 -3.68 32.28 -16.45
CA GLY A 196 -3.34 33.69 -16.70
C GLY A 196 -3.68 34.14 -18.10
N VAL A 197 -2.89 35.09 -18.67
CA VAL A 197 -3.08 35.66 -19.98
C VAL A 197 -1.77 35.65 -20.75
N ALA A 198 -1.76 35.04 -21.95
CA ALA A 198 -0.59 35.04 -22.84
C ALA A 198 -0.30 36.41 -23.35
N SER A 199 0.98 36.75 -23.51
CA SER A 199 1.47 37.95 -24.16
C SER A 199 2.87 37.75 -24.68
N HIS A 200 3.32 38.60 -25.59
CA HIS A 200 4.72 38.65 -26.03
C HIS A 200 5.57 39.25 -24.90
N ALA A 201 6.45 38.44 -24.31
CA ALA A 201 7.19 38.82 -23.10
C ALA A 201 8.06 40.08 -23.23
N ALA A 202 8.57 40.38 -24.46
CA ALA A 202 9.33 41.59 -24.74
C ALA A 202 8.49 42.73 -25.34
N GLY A 203 7.48 42.38 -26.19
CA GLY A 203 6.73 43.38 -26.97
C GLY A 203 5.53 43.98 -26.23
N ALA A 204 4.90 43.21 -25.35
CA ALA A 204 3.72 43.67 -24.59
C ALA A 204 3.60 42.93 -23.22
N PRO A 205 4.65 42.96 -22.36
CA PRO A 205 4.64 42.23 -21.11
C PRO A 205 3.53 42.70 -20.17
N ASP A 206 3.13 43.96 -20.20
CA ASP A 206 2.07 44.58 -19.39
C ASP A 206 0.69 43.99 -19.70
N LYS A 207 0.49 43.31 -20.81
CA LYS A 207 -0.75 42.63 -21.20
C LYS A 207 -0.82 41.18 -20.72
N GLY A 208 0.29 40.61 -20.30
CA GLY A 208 0.38 39.22 -19.82
C GLY A 208 0.02 39.09 -18.34
N ARG A 209 -0.37 37.85 -17.96
CA ARG A 209 -0.47 37.39 -16.58
C ARG A 209 0.10 36.00 -16.52
N SER A 210 1.25 35.85 -15.83
CA SER A 210 1.99 34.61 -15.83
C SER A 210 1.45 33.62 -14.80
N ALA A 211 0.94 32.51 -15.27
CA ALA A 211 0.54 31.38 -14.41
C ALA A 211 1.77 30.67 -13.82
N LEU A 212 2.92 30.68 -14.52
CA LEU A 212 4.14 30.11 -14.00
C LEU A 212 4.68 30.91 -12.82
N ASP A 213 4.61 32.26 -12.88
CA ASP A 213 5.00 33.11 -11.74
C ASP A 213 4.14 32.83 -10.51
N ALA A 214 2.85 32.50 -10.69
CA ALA A 214 1.99 32.08 -9.59
C ALA A 214 2.46 30.78 -8.96
N VAL A 215 2.84 29.78 -9.76
CA VAL A 215 3.43 28.52 -9.26
C VAL A 215 4.74 28.78 -8.51
N GLU A 216 5.63 29.63 -9.05
CA GLU A 216 6.91 29.95 -8.39
C GLU A 216 6.67 30.67 -7.05
N LEU A 217 5.79 31.65 -7.00
CA LEU A 217 5.43 32.37 -5.76
C LEU A 217 4.79 31.44 -4.73
N MET A 218 3.92 30.50 -5.17
CA MET A 218 3.37 29.48 -4.31
C MET A 218 4.48 28.60 -3.72
N ASN A 219 5.40 28.12 -4.57
CA ASN A 219 6.51 27.28 -4.14
C ASN A 219 7.43 27.99 -3.12
N ILE A 220 7.72 29.28 -3.34
CA ILE A 220 8.49 30.11 -2.39
C ILE A 220 7.71 30.31 -1.09
N GLY A 221 6.43 30.63 -1.16
CA GLY A 221 5.56 30.79 0.03
C GLY A 221 5.54 29.54 0.90
N VAL A 222 5.50 28.36 0.29
CA VAL A 222 5.57 27.09 1.01
C VAL A 222 6.94 26.87 1.68
N GLN A 223 8.05 27.37 1.13
CA GLN A 223 9.35 27.29 1.84
C GLN A 223 9.32 28.04 3.18
N PHE A 224 8.67 29.22 3.24
CA PHE A 224 8.50 29.93 4.51
C PHE A 224 7.54 29.20 5.47
N LEU A 225 6.53 28.50 4.95
CA LEU A 225 5.65 27.67 5.76
C LEU A 225 6.40 26.54 6.48
N ARG A 226 7.47 26.01 5.88
CA ARG A 226 8.27 24.90 6.48
C ARG A 226 8.86 25.25 7.84
N GLU A 227 9.15 26.54 8.11
CA GLU A 227 9.60 27.02 9.41
C GLU A 227 8.54 26.88 10.51
N HIS A 228 7.27 26.76 10.15
CA HIS A 228 6.11 26.85 11.04
C HIS A 228 5.17 25.64 10.92
N MET A 229 5.68 24.48 10.62
CA MET A 229 4.94 23.21 10.59
C MET A 229 5.50 22.21 11.61
N PRO A 230 4.76 21.16 11.99
CA PRO A 230 5.28 20.12 12.88
C PRO A 230 6.59 19.50 12.36
N ASP A 231 7.52 19.18 13.24
CA ASP A 231 8.86 18.69 12.88
C ASP A 231 8.86 17.47 11.94
N ARG A 232 7.89 16.59 12.10
CA ARG A 232 7.74 15.38 11.26
C ARG A 232 6.88 15.58 10.03
N ALA A 233 6.26 16.74 9.84
CA ALA A 233 5.52 17.04 8.63
C ALA A 233 6.48 17.24 7.45
N ARG A 234 5.98 16.95 6.24
CA ARG A 234 6.71 17.17 4.99
C ARG A 234 5.75 17.72 3.95
N ILE A 235 6.28 18.58 3.09
CA ILE A 235 5.56 19.07 1.92
C ILE A 235 6.48 18.86 0.71
N HIS A 236 5.99 18.14 -0.27
CA HIS A 236 6.67 17.90 -1.54
C HIS A 236 5.88 18.54 -2.66
N TYR A 237 6.53 18.89 -3.77
CA TYR A 237 5.82 19.31 -4.97
C TYR A 237 6.55 18.91 -6.25
N SER A 238 5.80 18.84 -7.34
CA SER A 238 6.30 18.65 -8.69
C SER A 238 5.53 19.58 -9.62
N ILE A 239 6.25 20.35 -10.46
CA ILE A 239 5.61 21.13 -11.52
C ILE A 239 5.22 20.17 -12.64
N THR A 240 3.91 20.03 -12.88
CA THR A 240 3.35 19.07 -13.86
C THR A 240 3.10 19.72 -15.22
N ASP A 241 2.95 21.06 -15.26
CA ASP A 241 2.90 21.86 -16.49
C ASP A 241 3.53 23.24 -16.22
N ALA A 242 4.60 23.58 -16.94
CA ALA A 242 5.27 24.87 -16.83
C ALA A 242 4.71 25.91 -17.83
N GLY A 243 3.68 25.56 -18.60
CA GLY A 243 3.05 26.49 -19.56
C GLY A 243 3.69 26.58 -20.92
N GLY A 244 4.60 25.64 -21.26
CA GLY A 244 5.32 25.56 -22.51
C GLY A 244 6.83 25.77 -22.37
N ASP A 245 7.56 25.74 -23.50
CA ASP A 245 9.00 25.76 -23.58
C ASP A 245 9.57 27.08 -24.20
N SER A 246 8.68 28.04 -24.51
CA SER A 246 9.06 29.27 -25.19
C SER A 246 9.16 30.45 -24.22
N PRO A 247 10.40 30.92 -23.86
CA PRO A 247 10.57 31.93 -22.79
C PRO A 247 10.14 33.34 -23.23
N ASN A 248 9.86 33.56 -24.51
CA ASN A 248 9.34 34.82 -25.06
C ASN A 248 7.79 34.91 -25.02
N VAL A 249 7.11 33.93 -24.41
CA VAL A 249 5.66 33.94 -24.22
C VAL A 249 5.40 33.98 -22.71
N VAL A 250 4.56 34.91 -22.25
CA VAL A 250 4.02 34.88 -20.87
C VAL A 250 3.12 33.66 -20.75
N GLN A 251 3.41 32.78 -19.80
CA GLN A 251 2.74 31.49 -19.68
C GLN A 251 1.27 31.63 -19.21
N PRO A 252 0.28 31.32 -20.06
CA PRO A 252 -1.13 31.49 -19.71
C PRO A 252 -1.68 30.38 -18.83
N LYS A 253 -0.95 29.28 -18.63
CA LYS A 253 -1.33 28.16 -17.77
C LYS A 253 -0.10 27.56 -17.11
N ALA A 254 -0.24 27.06 -15.90
CA ALA A 254 0.75 26.23 -15.22
C ALA A 254 0.06 25.35 -14.19
N GLN A 255 0.68 24.20 -13.88
CA GLN A 255 0.16 23.25 -12.89
C GLN A 255 1.27 22.77 -11.96
N VAL A 256 0.93 22.55 -10.70
CA VAL A 256 1.84 21.98 -9.70
C VAL A 256 1.06 21.01 -8.82
N LEU A 257 1.63 19.83 -8.63
CA LEU A 257 1.12 18.80 -7.73
C LEU A 257 1.85 18.92 -6.39
N TYR A 258 1.10 19.00 -5.31
CA TYR A 258 1.59 19.02 -3.94
C TYR A 258 1.23 17.76 -3.19
N MET A 259 2.13 17.30 -2.33
CA MET A 259 1.89 16.24 -1.36
C MET A 259 2.23 16.76 0.04
N VAL A 260 1.23 16.80 0.90
CA VAL A 260 1.36 17.15 2.31
C VAL A 260 1.37 15.87 3.14
N ARG A 261 2.35 15.72 4.04
CA ARG A 261 2.47 14.58 4.95
C ARG A 261 2.55 15.05 6.39
N SER A 262 1.87 14.34 7.28
CA SER A 262 2.01 14.47 8.72
C SER A 262 1.76 13.11 9.38
N ILE A 263 1.98 12.99 10.70
CA ILE A 263 1.65 11.76 11.42
C ILE A 263 0.12 11.62 11.52
N TRP A 264 -0.59 12.71 11.86
CA TRP A 264 -2.02 12.67 12.11
C TRP A 264 -2.80 13.36 11.00
N VAL A 265 -3.95 12.78 10.65
CA VAL A 265 -4.85 13.34 9.62
C VAL A 265 -5.23 14.79 9.93
N LYS A 266 -5.55 15.10 11.19
CA LYS A 266 -5.91 16.47 11.60
C LYS A 266 -4.80 17.47 11.29
N ASP A 267 -3.55 17.13 11.59
CA ASP A 267 -2.41 18.02 11.34
C ASP A 267 -2.16 18.16 9.83
N ALA A 268 -2.32 17.07 9.07
CA ALA A 268 -2.19 17.09 7.61
C ALA A 268 -3.26 17.97 6.95
N LEU A 269 -4.51 17.89 7.40
CA LEU A 269 -5.61 18.71 6.91
C LEU A 269 -5.38 20.19 7.22
N GLU A 270 -4.97 20.53 8.45
CA GLU A 270 -4.64 21.92 8.83
C GLU A 270 -3.48 22.46 7.97
N LEU A 271 -2.45 21.65 7.75
CA LEU A 271 -1.31 22.02 6.94
C LEU A 271 -1.72 22.19 5.46
N GLN A 272 -2.60 21.32 4.95
CA GLN A 272 -3.17 21.42 3.60
C GLN A 272 -3.94 22.74 3.41
N GLU A 273 -4.76 23.16 4.38
CA GLU A 273 -5.45 24.45 4.33
C GLU A 273 -4.48 25.63 4.29
N ARG A 274 -3.32 25.52 4.94
CA ARG A 274 -2.29 26.58 4.88
C ARG A 274 -1.64 26.63 3.51
N VAL A 275 -1.40 25.49 2.86
CA VAL A 275 -0.93 25.42 1.47
C VAL A 275 -1.97 26.01 0.52
N ASP A 276 -3.25 25.70 0.70
CA ASP A 276 -4.37 26.27 -0.10
C ASP A 276 -4.39 27.80 -0.03
N ARG A 277 -4.20 28.38 1.17
CA ARG A 277 -4.14 29.84 1.33
C ARG A 277 -2.94 30.46 0.64
N ILE A 278 -1.79 29.79 0.61
CA ILE A 278 -0.61 30.25 -0.13
C ILE A 278 -0.88 30.22 -1.64
N ALA A 279 -1.52 29.18 -2.16
CA ALA A 279 -1.90 29.08 -3.56
C ALA A 279 -2.85 30.22 -3.97
N LEU A 280 -3.86 30.50 -3.15
CA LEU A 280 -4.77 31.60 -3.38
C LEU A 280 -4.04 32.97 -3.36
N ALA A 281 -3.15 33.19 -2.39
CA ALA A 281 -2.37 34.42 -2.31
C ALA A 281 -1.47 34.59 -3.55
N ALA A 282 -0.82 33.53 -4.03
CA ALA A 282 -0.01 33.57 -5.26
C ALA A 282 -0.83 33.96 -6.48
N SER A 283 -2.05 33.46 -6.61
CA SER A 283 -2.96 33.85 -7.71
C SER A 283 -3.36 35.35 -7.64
N MET A 284 -3.59 35.86 -6.42
CA MET A 284 -3.88 37.27 -6.23
C MET A 284 -2.68 38.19 -6.56
N MET A 285 -1.46 37.77 -6.25
CA MET A 285 -0.23 38.52 -6.54
C MET A 285 0.06 38.62 -8.05
N THR A 286 -0.43 37.67 -8.82
CA THR A 286 -0.15 37.57 -10.28
C THR A 286 -1.38 37.88 -11.16
N ASP A 287 -2.48 38.30 -10.57
CA ASP A 287 -3.79 38.48 -11.27
C ASP A 287 -4.18 37.24 -12.10
N THR A 288 -3.91 36.03 -11.61
CA THR A 288 -4.30 34.77 -12.24
C THR A 288 -5.48 34.13 -11.56
N LYS A 289 -6.12 33.13 -12.20
CA LYS A 289 -7.14 32.29 -11.57
C LYS A 289 -6.50 31.01 -11.05
N MET A 290 -6.86 30.57 -9.84
CA MET A 290 -6.44 29.31 -9.25
C MET A 290 -7.62 28.36 -9.14
N GLU A 291 -7.40 27.12 -9.59
CA GLU A 291 -8.27 25.97 -9.37
C GLU A 291 -7.49 24.91 -8.61
N LYS A 292 -8.15 24.22 -7.67
CA LYS A 292 -7.54 23.07 -6.99
C LYS A 292 -8.34 21.80 -7.23
N LYS A 293 -7.63 20.68 -7.36
CA LYS A 293 -8.21 19.33 -7.48
C LYS A 293 -7.57 18.44 -6.42
N PHE A 294 -8.40 17.86 -5.55
CA PHE A 294 -7.96 16.78 -4.68
C PHE A 294 -7.63 15.55 -5.55
N ILE A 295 -6.48 14.96 -5.35
CA ILE A 295 -6.04 13.78 -6.10
C ILE A 295 -6.28 12.53 -5.27
N ASP A 296 -5.60 12.40 -4.14
CA ASP A 296 -5.76 11.32 -3.19
C ASP A 296 -5.40 11.74 -1.76
N GLY A 297 -5.64 10.86 -0.82
CA GLY A 297 -5.19 11.01 0.55
C GLY A 297 -5.46 9.76 1.35
N CYS A 298 -4.54 9.44 2.26
CA CYS A 298 -4.67 8.32 3.18
C CYS A 298 -4.32 8.70 4.61
N SER A 299 -4.91 7.99 5.55
CA SER A 299 -4.68 8.14 6.98
C SER A 299 -3.45 7.38 7.45
N ASN A 300 -2.90 7.78 8.58
CA ASN A 300 -1.93 6.96 9.31
C ASN A 300 -2.56 5.65 9.80
N THR A 301 -1.75 4.60 9.99
CA THR A 301 -2.21 3.31 10.52
C THR A 301 -2.49 3.38 12.03
N VAL A 302 -3.47 2.61 12.49
CA VAL A 302 -3.77 2.38 13.91
C VAL A 302 -3.38 0.95 14.25
N PRO A 303 -2.26 0.71 14.93
CA PRO A 303 -1.82 -0.64 15.27
C PRO A 303 -2.80 -1.32 16.24
N ASN A 304 -2.96 -2.64 16.17
CA ASN A 304 -3.75 -3.44 17.09
C ASN A 304 -2.91 -4.56 17.69
N LYS A 305 -2.45 -4.37 18.91
CA LYS A 305 -1.53 -5.28 19.59
C LYS A 305 -2.06 -6.71 19.68
N VAL A 306 -3.37 -6.86 19.93
CA VAL A 306 -3.99 -8.20 20.06
C VAL A 306 -3.90 -8.95 18.73
N LEU A 307 -4.28 -8.31 17.61
CA LEU A 307 -4.19 -8.93 16.29
C LEU A 307 -2.74 -9.16 15.86
N GLU A 308 -1.88 -8.19 16.08
CA GLU A 308 -0.45 -8.30 15.75
C GLU A 308 0.20 -9.47 16.50
N SER A 309 -0.07 -9.62 17.80
CA SER A 309 0.43 -10.75 18.58
C SER A 309 -0.09 -12.09 18.05
N LEU A 310 -1.39 -12.17 17.71
CA LEU A 310 -1.99 -13.37 17.16
C LEU A 310 -1.38 -13.74 15.78
N MET A 311 -1.13 -12.74 14.93
CA MET A 311 -0.47 -12.96 13.65
C MET A 311 0.97 -13.45 13.83
N TRP A 312 1.69 -12.88 14.81
CA TRP A 312 3.06 -13.30 15.10
C TRP A 312 3.12 -14.74 15.62
N ASP A 313 2.20 -15.12 16.52
CA ASP A 313 2.12 -16.49 17.00
C ASP A 313 1.90 -17.48 15.84
N ASN A 314 0.97 -17.17 14.93
CA ASN A 314 0.72 -17.99 13.74
C ASN A 314 1.88 -18.01 12.76
N PHE A 315 2.56 -16.88 12.56
CA PHE A 315 3.73 -16.82 11.70
C PHE A 315 4.89 -17.65 12.28
N ASN A 316 5.11 -17.53 13.60
CA ASN A 316 6.15 -18.29 14.32
C ASN A 316 5.87 -19.79 14.28
N ASP A 317 4.61 -20.22 14.43
CA ASP A 317 4.20 -21.63 14.33
C ASP A 317 4.41 -22.22 12.92
N LEU A 318 4.18 -21.42 11.87
CA LEU A 318 4.40 -21.82 10.49
C LEU A 318 5.88 -21.80 10.07
N GLY A 319 6.66 -20.93 10.69
CA GLY A 319 8.03 -20.67 10.31
C GLY A 319 8.16 -19.83 9.04
N VAL A 320 9.37 -19.76 8.51
CA VAL A 320 9.72 -18.97 7.32
C VAL A 320 10.11 -19.87 6.15
N CYS A 321 10.09 -19.32 4.94
CA CYS A 321 10.56 -20.05 3.76
C CYS A 321 12.08 -20.24 3.79
N HIS A 322 12.51 -21.39 3.24
CA HIS A 322 13.92 -21.71 2.96
C HIS A 322 14.15 -21.81 1.46
N TYR A 323 15.37 -21.50 1.05
CA TYR A 323 15.71 -21.36 -0.36
C TYR A 323 16.75 -22.38 -0.79
N THR A 324 16.66 -22.81 -2.05
CA THR A 324 17.66 -23.68 -2.69
C THR A 324 18.96 -22.90 -2.98
N GLU A 325 20.03 -23.62 -3.26
CA GLU A 325 21.31 -22.99 -3.64
C GLU A 325 21.18 -22.12 -4.90
N GLU A 326 20.34 -22.52 -5.87
CA GLU A 326 20.06 -21.75 -7.08
C GLU A 326 19.31 -20.45 -6.78
N GLU A 327 18.30 -20.52 -5.91
CA GLU A 327 17.56 -19.35 -5.45
C GLU A 327 18.47 -18.38 -4.68
N LEU A 328 19.31 -18.90 -3.79
CA LEU A 328 20.27 -18.06 -3.05
C LEU A 328 21.35 -17.46 -3.96
N LYS A 329 21.78 -18.16 -5.00
CA LYS A 329 22.70 -17.62 -6.00
C LYS A 329 22.06 -16.47 -6.78
N TYR A 330 20.81 -16.64 -7.23
CA TYR A 330 20.06 -15.59 -7.90
C TYR A 330 19.83 -14.39 -6.97
N ALA A 331 19.36 -14.63 -5.74
CA ALA A 331 19.17 -13.57 -4.74
C ALA A 331 20.48 -12.82 -4.44
N LYS A 332 21.61 -13.53 -4.41
CA LYS A 332 22.95 -12.93 -4.21
C LYS A 332 23.33 -11.99 -5.37
N ALA A 333 23.04 -12.38 -6.62
CA ALA A 333 23.30 -11.52 -7.77
C ALA A 333 22.47 -10.21 -7.69
N LEU A 334 21.19 -10.30 -7.31
CA LEU A 334 20.37 -9.11 -7.09
C LEU A 334 20.83 -8.27 -5.89
N TYR A 335 21.19 -8.90 -4.77
CA TYR A 335 21.80 -8.23 -3.62
C TYR A 335 23.07 -7.45 -3.99
N ASP A 336 23.95 -8.08 -4.79
CA ASP A 336 25.21 -7.46 -5.23
C ASP A 336 24.98 -6.30 -6.21
N SER A 337 23.90 -6.32 -6.98
CA SER A 337 23.53 -5.26 -7.93
C SER A 337 23.06 -3.97 -7.26
N VAL A 338 22.81 -3.97 -5.96
CA VAL A 338 22.38 -2.78 -5.22
C VAL A 338 23.59 -1.86 -4.98
N GLU A 339 23.57 -0.68 -5.61
CA GLU A 339 24.68 0.28 -5.54
C GLU A 339 24.87 0.88 -4.14
N MET A 340 23.76 1.29 -3.51
CA MET A 340 23.76 1.86 -2.16
C MET A 340 22.99 0.94 -1.20
N LYS A 341 23.73 0.13 -0.47
CA LYS A 341 23.15 -0.72 0.58
C LYS A 341 22.89 0.08 1.85
N SER A 342 21.82 -0.29 2.55
CA SER A 342 21.54 0.29 3.87
C SER A 342 22.53 -0.25 4.91
N ASP A 343 23.01 0.63 5.78
CA ASP A 343 23.79 0.25 6.97
C ASP A 343 22.89 -0.29 8.10
N LYS A 344 21.56 -0.21 7.94
CA LYS A 344 20.60 -0.68 8.94
C LYS A 344 20.32 -2.17 8.74
N LEU A 345 20.22 -2.88 9.85
CA LEU A 345 19.74 -4.26 9.87
C LEU A 345 18.25 -4.32 9.48
N PRO A 346 17.79 -5.44 8.90
CA PRO A 346 16.39 -5.57 8.51
C PRO A 346 15.44 -5.66 9.71
N GLY A 347 14.21 -5.21 9.52
CA GLY A 347 13.14 -5.27 10.51
C GLY A 347 12.88 -3.94 11.22
N ASP A 348 11.61 -3.61 11.35
CA ASP A 348 11.15 -2.32 11.89
C ASP A 348 11.47 -2.14 13.39
N ALA A 349 11.49 -3.24 14.15
CA ALA A 349 11.74 -3.25 15.60
C ALA A 349 13.22 -3.30 15.98
N THR A 350 14.12 -3.50 15.01
CA THR A 350 15.53 -3.79 15.26
C THR A 350 16.26 -2.64 15.96
N GLU A 351 15.92 -1.40 15.64
CA GLU A 351 16.52 -0.22 16.30
C GLU A 351 15.87 0.12 17.66
N ASP A 352 14.78 -0.55 18.02
CA ASP A 352 14.01 -0.23 19.23
C ASP A 352 14.29 -1.17 20.41
N SER A 353 15.05 -2.27 20.19
CA SER A 353 15.38 -3.26 21.22
C SER A 353 16.77 -3.85 20.97
N SER A 354 17.64 -3.81 21.98
CA SER A 354 18.97 -4.43 21.91
C SER A 354 18.91 -5.93 21.65
N ASP A 355 17.99 -6.63 22.29
CA ASP A 355 17.84 -8.08 22.15
C ASP A 355 17.39 -8.45 20.73
N ILE A 356 16.48 -7.66 20.13
CA ILE A 356 16.07 -7.84 18.73
C ILE A 356 17.23 -7.49 17.80
N TYR A 357 17.96 -6.42 18.07
CA TYR A 357 19.14 -6.05 17.29
C TYR A 357 20.17 -7.19 17.25
N GLU A 358 20.56 -7.72 18.41
CA GLU A 358 21.54 -8.82 18.50
C GLU A 358 21.04 -10.09 17.77
N TYR A 359 19.76 -10.42 17.94
CA TYR A 359 19.14 -11.55 17.22
C TYR A 359 19.19 -11.36 15.70
N VAL A 360 18.77 -10.20 15.20
CA VAL A 360 18.73 -9.92 13.76
C VAL A 360 20.13 -9.81 13.17
N ASP A 361 21.09 -9.23 13.90
CA ASP A 361 22.48 -9.12 13.51
C ASP A 361 23.11 -10.51 13.30
N GLU A 362 22.91 -11.41 14.27
CA GLU A 362 23.36 -12.79 14.15
C GLU A 362 22.70 -13.52 12.96
N LYS A 363 21.36 -13.46 12.86
CA LYS A 363 20.61 -14.20 11.83
C LYS A 363 20.85 -13.68 10.43
N SER A 364 21.02 -12.38 10.26
CA SER A 364 21.34 -11.75 8.98
C SER A 364 22.84 -11.78 8.64
N LYS A 365 23.67 -12.37 9.52
CA LYS A 365 25.15 -12.35 9.41
C LYS A 365 25.65 -10.91 9.20
N HIS A 366 25.28 -10.03 10.10
CA HIS A 366 25.60 -8.59 10.06
C HIS A 366 25.05 -7.90 8.78
N GLY A 367 23.81 -8.25 8.38
CA GLY A 367 23.16 -7.68 7.20
C GLY A 367 23.70 -8.13 5.84
N THR A 368 24.51 -9.21 5.79
CA THR A 368 25.17 -9.68 4.56
C THR A 368 24.48 -10.86 3.86
N THR A 369 23.41 -11.43 4.45
CA THR A 369 22.65 -12.50 3.80
C THR A 369 21.89 -11.97 2.58
N PRO A 370 21.86 -12.69 1.46
CA PRO A 370 21.10 -12.27 0.29
C PRO A 370 19.58 -12.41 0.48
N MET A 371 19.13 -13.29 1.39
CA MET A 371 17.73 -13.48 1.80
C MET A 371 17.65 -13.57 3.33
N ASN A 372 16.58 -13.04 3.89
CA ASN A 372 16.31 -13.10 5.34
C ASN A 372 15.43 -14.30 5.68
N GLU A 373 16.08 -15.42 6.06
CA GLU A 373 15.46 -16.70 6.42
C GLU A 373 15.17 -16.80 7.93
N PHE A 374 14.66 -15.73 8.52
CA PHE A 374 14.27 -15.66 9.92
C PHE A 374 13.05 -14.76 10.11
N LEU A 375 12.30 -14.97 11.19
CA LEU A 375 11.21 -14.11 11.62
C LEU A 375 11.75 -13.14 12.66
N VAL A 376 11.55 -11.84 12.44
CA VAL A 376 11.92 -10.81 13.43
C VAL A 376 11.03 -10.97 14.67
N PRO A 377 11.60 -10.99 15.88
CA PRO A 377 10.80 -11.04 17.10
C PRO A 377 9.84 -9.86 17.19
N TYR A 378 8.59 -10.15 17.56
CA TYR A 378 7.57 -9.13 17.62
C TYR A 378 7.81 -8.15 18.77
N LEU A 379 7.71 -6.86 18.45
CA LEU A 379 7.68 -5.77 19.41
C LEU A 379 6.53 -4.83 19.06
N TYR A 380 5.62 -4.62 20.00
CA TYR A 380 4.57 -3.62 19.84
C TYR A 380 5.10 -2.22 20.11
N TYR A 381 4.77 -1.27 19.21
CA TYR A 381 5.07 0.15 19.38
C TYR A 381 4.02 1.02 18.68
N GLU A 382 3.98 2.31 19.03
CA GLU A 382 3.09 3.30 18.40
C GLU A 382 3.90 4.40 17.67
N LYS A 383 5.20 4.20 17.46
CA LYS A 383 6.06 5.17 16.78
C LYS A 383 5.73 5.23 15.29
N PRO A 384 5.81 6.43 14.67
CA PRO A 384 5.62 6.54 13.24
C PRO A 384 6.81 5.97 12.48
N ARG A 385 6.51 5.16 11.47
CA ARG A 385 7.41 4.72 10.41
C ARG A 385 7.37 5.69 9.24
N MET A 386 8.38 5.65 8.39
CA MET A 386 8.38 6.40 7.15
C MET A 386 7.49 5.70 6.12
N GLY A 387 6.91 6.49 5.20
CA GLY A 387 5.97 6.00 4.20
C GLY A 387 4.51 6.25 4.58
N SER A 388 3.62 5.85 3.70
CA SER A 388 2.17 5.94 3.83
C SER A 388 1.56 4.74 3.12
N THR A 389 0.38 4.31 3.56
CA THR A 389 -0.45 3.31 2.89
C THR A 389 -1.91 3.57 3.22
N ASP A 390 -2.79 3.35 2.29
CA ASP A 390 -4.24 3.51 2.50
C ASP A 390 -4.89 2.37 3.31
N VAL A 391 -4.11 1.33 3.69
CA VAL A 391 -4.48 0.38 4.78
C VAL A 391 -4.72 1.12 6.09
N GLY A 392 -4.11 2.31 6.24
CA GLY A 392 -4.36 3.22 7.34
C GLY A 392 -5.85 3.46 7.53
N ASP A 393 -6.57 3.84 6.50
CA ASP A 393 -8.00 4.17 6.55
C ASP A 393 -8.87 2.98 6.98
N VAL A 394 -8.53 1.77 6.56
CA VAL A 394 -9.17 0.52 7.05
C VAL A 394 -8.94 0.36 8.55
N SER A 395 -7.71 0.61 9.02
CA SER A 395 -7.34 0.49 10.44
C SER A 395 -8.03 1.50 11.36
N TRP A 396 -8.52 2.61 10.81
CA TRP A 396 -9.38 3.55 11.53
C TRP A 396 -10.84 3.12 11.59
N CYS A 397 -11.28 2.21 10.72
CA CYS A 397 -12.66 1.72 10.69
C CYS A 397 -12.86 0.46 11.53
N ILE A 398 -11.89 -0.46 11.50
CA ILE A 398 -11.95 -1.78 12.16
C ILE A 398 -10.55 -2.22 12.64
N PRO A 399 -10.48 -3.14 13.62
CA PRO A 399 -9.20 -3.75 14.01
C PRO A 399 -8.48 -4.34 12.80
N THR A 400 -7.25 -3.91 12.54
CA THR A 400 -6.48 -4.32 11.35
C THR A 400 -5.05 -4.69 11.73
N ALA A 401 -4.49 -5.73 11.11
CA ALA A 401 -3.10 -6.11 11.25
C ALA A 401 -2.49 -6.58 9.94
N GLN A 402 -1.16 -6.43 9.81
CA GLN A 402 -0.39 -6.71 8.62
C GLN A 402 0.91 -7.45 8.93
N ILE A 403 1.33 -8.36 8.05
CA ILE A 403 2.67 -8.95 8.04
C ILE A 403 3.46 -8.54 6.79
N ASN A 404 4.79 -8.68 6.88
CA ASN A 404 5.66 -8.74 5.70
C ASN A 404 6.27 -10.13 5.60
N THR A 405 6.54 -10.58 4.38
CA THR A 405 7.34 -11.78 4.12
C THR A 405 8.58 -11.45 3.30
N SER A 406 9.66 -12.24 3.46
CA SER A 406 10.92 -12.06 2.74
C SER A 406 10.79 -12.51 1.28
N THR A 407 10.01 -11.76 0.51
CA THR A 407 9.64 -12.03 -0.88
C THR A 407 10.71 -11.58 -1.86
N PHE A 408 11.50 -10.58 -1.46
CA PHE A 408 12.56 -9.97 -2.26
C PHE A 408 13.92 -10.12 -1.58
N PRO A 409 15.02 -10.04 -2.36
CA PRO A 409 16.37 -10.08 -1.81
C PRO A 409 16.60 -8.99 -0.77
N ALA A 410 17.36 -9.32 0.26
CA ALA A 410 17.80 -8.34 1.25
C ALA A 410 18.50 -7.17 0.55
N GLN A 411 18.33 -5.96 1.05
CA GLN A 411 18.86 -4.72 0.48
C GLN A 411 18.23 -4.28 -0.86
N ALA A 412 17.39 -5.07 -1.53
CA ALA A 412 16.67 -4.59 -2.69
C ALA A 412 15.80 -3.39 -2.30
N PRO A 413 15.97 -2.22 -2.95
CA PRO A 413 15.14 -1.05 -2.62
C PRO A 413 13.67 -1.30 -2.95
N GLY A 414 12.77 -0.67 -2.23
CA GLY A 414 11.37 -0.58 -2.66
C GLY A 414 11.27 0.08 -4.04
N HIS A 415 10.27 -0.30 -4.85
CA HIS A 415 10.04 0.25 -6.20
C HIS A 415 11.26 0.09 -7.13
N SER A 416 11.87 -1.09 -7.16
CA SER A 416 13.08 -1.35 -7.93
C SER A 416 12.91 -2.44 -8.98
N TRP A 417 13.78 -2.43 -9.99
CA TRP A 417 13.83 -3.49 -11.00
C TRP A 417 14.17 -4.87 -10.40
N GLN A 418 14.91 -4.89 -9.29
CA GLN A 418 15.22 -6.13 -8.56
C GLN A 418 13.94 -6.81 -8.06
N ASN A 419 13.02 -6.00 -7.48
CA ASN A 419 11.74 -6.51 -7.01
C ASN A 419 10.90 -7.05 -8.18
N VAL A 420 10.82 -6.32 -9.29
CA VAL A 420 10.10 -6.78 -10.50
C VAL A 420 10.70 -8.08 -11.03
N SER A 421 12.05 -8.17 -11.13
CA SER A 421 12.72 -9.39 -11.56
C SER A 421 12.40 -10.59 -10.67
N CYS A 422 12.38 -10.39 -9.33
CA CYS A 422 12.10 -11.43 -8.36
C CYS A 422 10.62 -11.81 -8.29
N GLY A 423 9.71 -10.86 -8.55
CA GLY A 423 8.26 -10.98 -8.34
C GLY A 423 7.52 -12.08 -9.12
N ARG A 424 8.20 -12.77 -10.03
CA ARG A 424 7.70 -13.93 -10.78
C ARG A 424 8.63 -15.16 -10.64
N THR A 425 9.24 -15.31 -9.50
CA THR A 425 10.17 -16.42 -9.22
C THR A 425 9.65 -17.31 -8.10
N SER A 426 10.22 -18.51 -7.97
CA SER A 426 9.89 -19.43 -6.87
C SER A 426 10.14 -18.82 -5.49
N ILE A 427 11.11 -17.91 -5.33
CA ILE A 427 11.36 -17.16 -4.09
C ILE A 427 10.09 -16.37 -3.71
N ALA A 428 9.57 -15.59 -4.63
CA ALA A 428 8.38 -14.78 -4.41
C ALA A 428 7.13 -15.64 -4.18
N HIS A 429 6.93 -16.69 -4.99
CA HIS A 429 5.77 -17.56 -4.88
C HIS A 429 5.71 -18.31 -3.53
N LYS A 430 6.83 -18.82 -3.00
CA LYS A 430 6.89 -19.45 -1.67
C LYS A 430 6.41 -18.51 -0.58
N ASN A 431 6.89 -17.27 -0.59
CA ASN A 431 6.55 -16.27 0.42
C ASN A 431 5.11 -15.75 0.29
N MET A 432 4.60 -15.65 -0.93
CA MET A 432 3.19 -15.36 -1.21
C MET A 432 2.25 -16.40 -0.61
N LEU A 433 2.54 -17.69 -0.83
CA LEU A 433 1.74 -18.80 -0.27
C LEU A 433 1.86 -18.85 1.27
N LEU A 434 3.04 -18.60 1.82
CA LEU A 434 3.25 -18.48 3.26
C LEU A 434 2.41 -17.35 3.86
N ALA A 435 2.40 -16.17 3.24
CA ALA A 435 1.57 -15.05 3.69
C ALA A 435 0.08 -15.43 3.71
N GLY A 436 -0.40 -16.12 2.67
CA GLY A 436 -1.77 -16.66 2.64
C GLY A 436 -2.07 -17.60 3.79
N LYS A 437 -1.12 -18.48 4.16
CA LYS A 437 -1.26 -19.40 5.30
C LYS A 437 -1.31 -18.67 6.64
N VAL A 438 -0.46 -17.66 6.85
CA VAL A 438 -0.45 -16.87 8.09
C VAL A 438 -1.77 -16.10 8.28
N ILE A 439 -2.26 -15.45 7.22
CA ILE A 439 -3.55 -14.73 7.25
C ILE A 439 -4.69 -15.71 7.52
N ALA A 440 -4.73 -16.85 6.84
CA ALA A 440 -5.78 -17.87 7.03
C ALA A 440 -5.76 -18.43 8.46
N ALA A 441 -4.58 -18.74 9.02
CA ALA A 441 -4.44 -19.21 10.38
C ALA A 441 -4.97 -18.21 11.40
N THR A 442 -4.67 -16.92 11.19
CA THR A 442 -5.12 -15.82 12.05
C THR A 442 -6.64 -15.64 11.96
N ALA A 443 -7.21 -15.67 10.75
CA ALA A 443 -8.65 -15.60 10.56
C ALA A 443 -9.39 -16.78 11.22
N ILE A 444 -8.87 -17.99 11.10
CA ILE A 444 -9.43 -19.19 11.73
C ILE A 444 -9.39 -19.04 13.28
N ASP A 445 -8.29 -18.56 13.82
CA ASP A 445 -8.21 -18.29 15.27
C ASP A 445 -9.25 -17.27 15.74
N LEU A 446 -9.47 -16.19 14.96
CA LEU A 446 -10.50 -15.20 15.30
C LEU A 446 -11.93 -15.77 15.21
N MET A 447 -12.15 -16.75 14.33
CA MET A 447 -13.44 -17.49 14.26
C MET A 447 -13.62 -18.49 15.40
N GLU A 448 -12.53 -19.15 15.82
CA GLU A 448 -12.57 -20.17 16.88
C GLU A 448 -12.41 -19.59 18.32
N LYS A 449 -11.89 -18.35 18.46
CA LYS A 449 -11.57 -17.70 19.73
C LYS A 449 -12.27 -16.33 19.84
N PRO A 450 -13.59 -16.29 20.10
CA PRO A 450 -14.36 -15.05 20.13
C PRO A 450 -13.89 -14.06 21.20
N ASP A 451 -13.26 -14.53 22.27
CA ASP A 451 -12.65 -13.71 23.32
C ASP A 451 -11.44 -12.93 22.81
N VAL A 452 -10.63 -13.50 21.93
CA VAL A 452 -9.50 -12.81 21.29
C VAL A 452 -10.00 -11.72 20.34
N LEU A 453 -11.01 -12.03 19.52
CA LEU A 453 -11.64 -11.03 18.67
C LEU A 453 -12.25 -9.88 19.46
N GLN A 454 -12.93 -10.20 20.58
CA GLN A 454 -13.50 -9.17 21.44
C GLN A 454 -12.41 -8.30 22.07
N ALA A 455 -11.29 -8.88 22.51
CA ALA A 455 -10.16 -8.13 23.04
C ALA A 455 -9.55 -7.18 21.98
N ALA A 456 -9.44 -7.61 20.70
CA ALA A 456 -8.99 -6.76 19.60
C ALA A 456 -9.95 -5.59 19.36
N LYS A 457 -11.26 -5.82 19.42
CA LYS A 457 -12.29 -4.78 19.31
C LYS A 457 -12.25 -3.80 20.49
N ASP A 458 -12.05 -4.30 21.68
CA ASP A 458 -11.97 -3.45 22.90
C ASP A 458 -10.73 -2.53 22.84
N GLU A 459 -9.59 -3.06 22.39
CA GLU A 459 -8.39 -2.26 22.14
C GLU A 459 -8.65 -1.18 21.09
N PHE A 460 -9.24 -1.56 19.96
CA PHE A 460 -9.62 -0.64 18.89
C PHE A 460 -10.54 0.47 19.41
N ASN A 461 -11.62 0.13 20.08
CA ASN A 461 -12.58 1.09 20.62
C ASN A 461 -11.94 2.06 21.63
N LYS A 462 -11.00 1.56 22.47
CA LYS A 462 -10.23 2.40 23.37
C LYS A 462 -9.37 3.40 22.64
N LYS A 463 -8.73 3.01 21.52
CA LYS A 463 -7.92 3.90 20.67
C LYS A 463 -8.79 4.91 19.94
N MET A 464 -9.91 4.49 19.36
CA MET A 464 -10.85 5.41 18.72
C MET A 464 -11.36 6.47 19.71
N LYS A 465 -11.67 6.10 20.92
CA LYS A 465 -12.03 7.06 21.98
C LYS A 465 -10.89 8.02 22.32
N ARG A 466 -9.64 7.53 22.35
CA ARG A 466 -8.44 8.34 22.64
C ARG A 466 -8.14 9.34 21.53
N TYR A 467 -8.31 8.93 20.26
CA TYR A 467 -7.94 9.72 19.09
C TYR A 467 -9.09 10.59 18.55
N GLY A 468 -10.31 10.43 19.07
CA GLY A 468 -11.49 11.21 18.64
C GLY A 468 -12.23 10.63 17.43
N GLY A 469 -11.98 9.36 17.09
CA GLY A 469 -12.62 8.68 15.96
C GLY A 469 -11.92 8.91 14.63
N TYR A 470 -12.45 8.27 13.59
CA TYR A 470 -11.93 8.40 12.23
C TYR A 470 -12.28 9.75 11.61
N THR A 471 -11.29 10.42 11.08
CA THR A 471 -11.45 11.62 10.22
C THR A 471 -10.92 11.26 8.85
N CYS A 472 -11.78 11.15 7.86
CA CYS A 472 -11.37 10.79 6.50
C CYS A 472 -10.62 11.95 5.84
N PRO A 473 -9.43 11.72 5.26
CA PRO A 473 -8.72 12.75 4.50
C PRO A 473 -9.38 13.04 3.14
N VAL A 474 -10.22 12.11 2.65
CA VAL A 474 -10.90 12.24 1.36
C VAL A 474 -12.15 13.13 1.51
N PRO A 475 -12.26 14.23 0.75
CA PRO A 475 -13.45 15.10 0.79
C PRO A 475 -14.73 14.37 0.38
N GLN A 476 -15.85 14.77 0.96
CA GLN A 476 -17.17 14.28 0.54
C GLN A 476 -17.42 14.61 -0.94
N GLY A 477 -17.88 13.60 -1.70
CA GLY A 477 -18.15 13.73 -3.13
C GLY A 477 -16.91 13.68 -4.04
N ALA A 478 -15.70 13.60 -3.50
CA ALA A 478 -14.52 13.31 -4.31
C ALA A 478 -14.62 11.86 -4.87
N VAL A 479 -14.15 11.70 -6.10
CA VAL A 479 -14.03 10.38 -6.76
C VAL A 479 -12.56 10.08 -6.98
N PRO A 480 -12.15 8.80 -7.00
CA PRO A 480 -10.78 8.44 -7.33
C PRO A 480 -10.36 9.01 -8.68
N VAL A 481 -9.14 9.51 -8.78
CA VAL A 481 -8.59 10.13 -9.98
C VAL A 481 -7.53 9.23 -10.58
N ILE A 482 -7.65 8.92 -11.86
CA ILE A 482 -6.61 8.16 -12.58
C ILE A 482 -5.32 8.99 -12.58
N PRO A 483 -4.20 8.46 -12.04
CA PRO A 483 -2.95 9.19 -11.99
C PRO A 483 -2.49 9.66 -13.37
N GLY A 484 -2.04 10.93 -13.46
CA GLY A 484 -1.56 11.54 -14.69
C GLY A 484 -2.65 12.12 -15.61
N GLU A 485 -3.92 12.02 -15.28
CA GLU A 485 -4.97 12.75 -15.98
C GLU A 485 -4.91 14.23 -15.59
N LYS A 486 -4.67 15.08 -16.59
CA LYS A 486 -4.58 16.54 -16.41
C LYS A 486 -5.97 17.15 -16.16
N MET A 487 -6.01 18.19 -15.30
CA MET A 487 -7.20 19.04 -15.16
C MET A 487 -7.56 19.75 -16.46
#